data_4d335671d3699d2379c1bd98c405f916
#
_entry.id   4d335671d3699d2379c1bd98c405f916
#
_cell.length_a   1.000
_cell.length_b   1.000
_cell.length_c   1.000
_cell.angle_alpha   90.00
_cell.angle_beta   90.00
_cell.angle_gamma   90.00
#
_symmetry.space_group_name_H-M   'P 1'
#
loop_
_entity.id
_entity.type
_entity.pdbx_description
1 polymer ?
#
loop_
_entity_poly.entity_id
_entity_poly.type
_entity_poly.pdbx_seq_one_letter_code
_entity_poly.pdbx_strand_id
1 'polypeptide(L)'
;MIWRVRRVLTGHDADGRSIFIADGEAPNVKEMGSNSGLAITELWETNGAPASNEGSKDAGNRKVRLEPPKNGTVFRIVEFPPDSQWQSRPDARKWAEAIDADHVPDHGSSDPMMHKTNTVDYIIVLKGEIYAIVDKGETLLRTGDVFVQRGTNHSWSVRGSEPCVIGVVLVDAKPVGRAKTVTAKKPQKKPAKKAGKKRR
;
A
#
# COMPACT_ATOMS: atom_id res chain seq x y z
N MET A 1 -15.47 1.25 10.91
CA MET A 1 -14.59 0.63 11.95
C MET A 1 -13.32 0.26 11.25
N ILE A 2 -12.15 0.76 11.70
CA ILE A 2 -10.84 0.50 11.06
C ILE A 2 -10.46 -0.97 11.24
N TRP A 3 -9.86 -1.56 10.21
CA TRP A 3 -9.36 -2.93 10.22
C TRP A 3 -8.29 -3.13 11.29
N ARG A 4 -8.52 -4.07 12.21
CA ARG A 4 -7.56 -4.42 13.27
C ARG A 4 -6.61 -5.51 12.79
N VAL A 5 -5.33 -5.20 12.78
CA VAL A 5 -4.26 -6.08 12.30
C VAL A 5 -3.59 -6.78 13.48
N ARG A 6 -3.71 -8.12 13.57
CA ARG A 6 -2.82 -8.88 14.46
C ARG A 6 -1.44 -8.93 13.85
N ARG A 7 -0.45 -8.47 14.60
CA ARG A 7 0.97 -8.50 14.22
C ARG A 7 1.73 -9.41 15.18
N VAL A 8 2.50 -10.34 14.62
CA VAL A 8 3.39 -11.21 15.37
C VAL A 8 4.83 -10.87 15.00
N LEU A 9 5.68 -10.58 15.99
CA LEU A 9 7.09 -10.27 15.80
C LEU A 9 7.96 -11.36 16.43
N THR A 10 9.02 -11.73 15.73
CA THR A 10 10.06 -12.61 16.24
C THR A 10 11.30 -11.82 16.65
N GLY A 11 12.08 -12.39 17.52
CA GLY A 11 13.38 -11.86 17.96
C GLY A 11 14.22 -12.95 18.61
N HIS A 12 15.21 -12.55 19.41
CA HIS A 12 16.10 -13.45 20.08
C HIS A 12 16.13 -13.14 21.59
N ASP A 13 16.27 -14.16 22.42
CA ASP A 13 16.54 -14.02 23.85
C ASP A 13 18.03 -13.72 24.10
N ALA A 14 18.40 -13.63 25.37
CA ALA A 14 19.79 -13.36 25.78
C ALA A 14 20.78 -14.46 25.36
N ASP A 15 20.30 -15.68 25.12
CA ASP A 15 21.09 -16.81 24.67
C ASP A 15 21.14 -16.95 23.14
N GLY A 16 20.51 -16.02 22.42
CA GLY A 16 20.40 -16.01 20.95
C GLY A 16 19.37 -16.98 20.39
N ARG A 17 18.45 -17.51 21.21
CA ARG A 17 17.39 -18.40 20.75
C ARG A 17 16.22 -17.58 20.19
N SER A 18 15.61 -18.06 19.11
CA SER A 18 14.45 -17.41 18.49
C SER A 18 13.22 -17.47 19.38
N ILE A 19 12.59 -16.33 19.61
CA ILE A 19 11.36 -16.18 20.40
C ILE A 19 10.36 -15.29 19.69
N PHE A 20 9.08 -15.35 20.12
CA PHE A 20 8.10 -14.30 19.78
C PHE A 20 8.23 -13.16 20.80
N ILE A 21 8.56 -11.96 20.33
CA ILE A 21 8.69 -10.77 21.19
C ILE A 21 7.40 -9.94 21.27
N ALA A 22 6.50 -10.14 20.31
CA ALA A 22 5.15 -9.56 20.35
C ALA A 22 4.15 -10.44 19.59
N ASP A 23 2.94 -10.52 20.11
CA ASP A 23 1.79 -11.16 19.47
C ASP A 23 0.53 -10.43 19.91
N GLY A 24 -0.12 -9.68 19.03
CA GLY A 24 -1.30 -8.89 19.35
C GLY A 24 -1.66 -7.87 18.28
N GLU A 25 -2.57 -6.96 18.59
CA GLU A 25 -2.93 -5.88 17.67
C GLU A 25 -1.73 -4.96 17.40
N ALA A 26 -1.53 -4.60 16.13
CA ALA A 26 -0.52 -3.64 15.74
C ALA A 26 -0.84 -2.26 16.36
N PRO A 27 0.08 -1.67 17.15
CA PRO A 27 -0.24 -0.50 17.97
C PRO A 27 -0.24 0.82 17.20
N ASN A 28 0.44 0.87 16.05
CA ASN A 28 0.67 2.12 15.33
C ASN A 28 -0.33 2.29 14.18
N VAL A 29 -1.54 2.74 14.52
CA VAL A 29 -2.63 3.03 13.59
C VAL A 29 -2.82 4.54 13.47
N LYS A 30 -2.85 5.05 12.24
CA LYS A 30 -3.10 6.45 11.92
C LYS A 30 -4.30 6.56 10.97
N GLU A 31 -5.39 7.15 11.46
CA GLU A 31 -6.50 7.57 10.62
C GLU A 31 -6.19 8.94 9.98
N MET A 32 -6.43 9.04 8.68
CA MET A 32 -6.13 10.25 7.90
C MET A 32 -7.40 11.09 7.70
N GLY A 33 -7.48 12.16 8.45
CA GLY A 33 -8.69 13.00 8.52
C GLY A 33 -9.73 12.43 9.52
N SER A 34 -10.54 13.32 10.09
CA SER A 34 -11.53 12.95 11.10
C SER A 34 -12.63 12.08 10.49
N ASN A 35 -12.74 10.83 10.94
CA ASN A 35 -13.78 9.88 10.51
C ASN A 35 -13.80 9.65 8.98
N SER A 36 -12.64 9.70 8.34
CA SER A 36 -12.54 9.43 6.90
C SER A 36 -12.64 7.95 6.56
N GLY A 37 -12.25 7.08 7.50
CA GLY A 37 -12.07 5.64 7.27
C GLY A 37 -10.81 5.31 6.48
N LEU A 38 -10.07 6.32 5.97
CA LEU A 38 -8.76 6.11 5.36
C LEU A 38 -7.73 5.97 6.48
N ALA A 39 -7.11 4.81 6.59
CA ALA A 39 -6.21 4.51 7.70
C ALA A 39 -4.95 3.75 7.26
N ILE A 40 -3.85 4.00 7.96
CA ILE A 40 -2.60 3.26 7.84
C ILE A 40 -2.29 2.58 9.17
N THR A 41 -1.95 1.30 9.10
CA THR A 41 -1.35 0.55 10.21
C THR A 41 0.10 0.23 9.87
N GLU A 42 1.05 0.84 10.56
CA GLU A 42 2.48 0.58 10.38
C GLU A 42 2.86 -0.74 11.04
N LEU A 43 3.51 -1.62 10.29
CA LEU A 43 3.91 -2.95 10.78
C LEU A 43 5.40 -3.04 11.05
N TRP A 44 6.24 -2.54 10.13
CA TRP A 44 7.70 -2.61 10.25
C TRP A 44 8.39 -1.60 9.35
N GLU A 45 9.62 -1.24 9.70
CA GLU A 45 10.51 -0.40 8.88
C GLU A 45 11.93 -0.95 8.93
N THR A 46 12.66 -0.86 7.82
CA THR A 46 14.11 -1.05 7.77
C THR A 46 14.80 0.23 7.30
N ASN A 47 16.01 0.49 7.78
CA ASN A 47 16.76 1.72 7.51
C ASN A 47 17.98 1.50 6.62
N GLY A 48 18.05 0.37 5.91
CA GLY A 48 19.20 0.06 5.05
C GLY A 48 19.04 -1.24 4.28
N ALA A 49 19.94 -1.45 3.33
CA ALA A 49 20.08 -2.68 2.58
C ALA A 49 21.59 -3.06 2.54
N PRO A 50 22.00 -4.20 3.15
CA PRO A 50 21.16 -5.16 3.88
C PRO A 50 20.54 -4.55 5.14
N ALA A 51 19.31 -5.01 5.48
CA ALA A 51 18.63 -4.62 6.70
C ALA A 51 19.30 -5.28 7.92
N SER A 52 19.34 -4.58 9.07
CA SER A 52 19.76 -5.16 10.32
C SER A 52 18.62 -5.92 11.00
N ASN A 53 18.93 -7.10 11.54
CA ASN A 53 18.06 -7.88 12.42
C ASN A 53 18.39 -7.66 13.90
N GLU A 54 19.26 -6.73 14.23
CA GLU A 54 19.72 -6.47 15.59
C GLU A 54 18.74 -5.57 16.35
N GLY A 55 18.76 -5.73 17.67
CA GLY A 55 18.00 -4.89 18.60
C GLY A 55 16.61 -5.42 18.93
N SER A 56 16.01 -4.83 19.97
CA SER A 56 14.68 -5.17 20.48
C SER A 56 13.64 -4.08 20.26
N LYS A 57 14.01 -2.96 19.62
CA LYS A 57 13.10 -1.85 19.39
C LYS A 57 12.06 -2.21 18.33
N ASP A 58 10.79 -1.95 18.62
CA ASP A 58 9.72 -2.09 17.65
C ASP A 58 9.84 -1.03 16.55
N ALA A 59 10.28 -1.44 15.36
CA ALA A 59 10.46 -0.55 14.22
C ALA A 59 9.13 -0.12 13.56
N GLY A 60 8.01 -0.73 13.91
CA GLY A 60 6.67 -0.26 13.53
C GLY A 60 6.16 0.89 14.40
N ASN A 61 6.74 1.09 15.62
CA ASN A 61 6.32 2.15 16.52
C ASN A 61 7.07 3.47 16.23
N ARG A 62 6.62 4.18 15.23
CA ARG A 62 7.20 5.45 14.77
C ARG A 62 6.14 6.40 14.23
N LYS A 63 6.51 7.67 14.00
CA LYS A 63 5.65 8.59 13.26
C LYS A 63 5.37 8.03 11.85
N VAL A 64 4.10 7.98 11.46
CA VAL A 64 3.70 7.56 10.11
C VAL A 64 4.19 8.60 9.10
N ARG A 65 4.88 8.16 8.07
CA ARG A 65 5.27 8.93 6.89
C ARG A 65 5.08 8.08 5.64
N LEU A 66 4.85 8.70 4.49
CA LEU A 66 4.55 7.98 3.26
C LEU A 66 5.75 7.17 2.78
N GLU A 67 6.88 7.83 2.60
CA GLU A 67 8.07 7.24 1.99
C GLU A 67 8.94 6.48 3.00
N PRO A 68 9.59 5.38 2.59
CA PRO A 68 10.58 4.70 3.41
C PRO A 68 11.85 5.56 3.59
N PRO A 69 12.71 5.23 4.58
CA PRO A 69 14.04 5.79 4.66
C PRO A 69 14.89 5.44 3.44
N LYS A 70 15.91 6.23 3.17
CA LYS A 70 16.88 5.93 2.11
C LYS A 70 17.49 4.54 2.29
N ASN A 71 17.47 3.73 1.23
CA ASN A 71 17.86 2.32 1.18
C ASN A 71 17.04 1.42 2.13
N GLY A 72 15.90 1.88 2.59
CA GLY A 72 15.05 1.14 3.51
C GLY A 72 13.75 0.67 2.91
N THR A 73 12.90 0.10 3.76
CA THR A 73 11.57 -0.37 3.43
C THR A 73 10.56 0.04 4.49
N VAL A 74 9.30 0.13 4.10
CA VAL A 74 8.16 0.24 5.03
C VAL A 74 7.16 -0.85 4.70
N PHE A 75 6.74 -1.62 5.70
CA PHE A 75 5.64 -2.58 5.61
C PHE A 75 4.44 -2.06 6.38
N ARG A 76 3.29 -1.95 5.73
CA ARG A 76 2.05 -1.41 6.29
C ARG A 76 0.80 -2.06 5.73
N ILE A 77 -0.30 -1.87 6.42
CA ILE A 77 -1.65 -2.09 5.90
C ILE A 77 -2.26 -0.71 5.64
N VAL A 78 -2.98 -0.59 4.52
CA VAL A 78 -3.78 0.60 4.20
C VAL A 78 -5.21 0.17 4.00
N GLU A 79 -6.13 0.85 4.66
CA GLU A 79 -7.57 0.70 4.49
C GLU A 79 -8.10 1.92 3.74
N PHE A 80 -8.77 1.67 2.62
CA PHE A 80 -9.42 2.67 1.80
C PHE A 80 -10.94 2.56 1.98
N PRO A 81 -11.61 3.60 2.45
CA PRO A 81 -13.07 3.65 2.49
C PRO A 81 -13.64 3.80 1.07
N PRO A 82 -14.94 3.51 0.88
CA PRO A 82 -15.64 3.90 -0.34
C PRO A 82 -15.46 5.37 -0.69
N ASP A 83 -15.23 5.67 -1.97
CA ASP A 83 -15.00 7.03 -2.47
C ASP A 83 -16.13 7.99 -2.08
N SER A 84 -17.36 7.50 -2.09
CA SER A 84 -18.55 8.26 -1.69
C SER A 84 -18.51 8.81 -0.26
N GLN A 85 -17.66 8.26 0.60
CA GLN A 85 -17.57 8.67 2.01
C GLN A 85 -16.59 9.82 2.24
N TRP A 86 -15.66 10.09 1.32
CA TRP A 86 -14.57 11.02 1.59
C TRP A 86 -14.13 11.91 0.41
N GLN A 87 -14.23 11.47 -0.87
CA GLN A 87 -13.64 12.20 -2.00
C GLN A 87 -14.24 13.60 -2.24
N SER A 88 -15.53 13.78 -1.95
CA SER A 88 -16.20 15.07 -2.07
C SER A 88 -15.96 16.03 -0.90
N ARG A 89 -15.22 15.60 0.13
CA ARG A 89 -14.96 16.42 1.32
C ARG A 89 -13.96 17.52 1.01
N PRO A 90 -14.10 18.72 1.63
CA PRO A 90 -13.14 19.81 1.45
C PRO A 90 -11.70 19.48 1.86
N ASP A 91 -11.55 18.52 2.77
CA ASP A 91 -10.28 18.05 3.30
C ASP A 91 -9.73 16.78 2.64
N ALA A 92 -10.34 16.34 1.52
CA ALA A 92 -9.95 15.09 0.83
C ALA A 92 -8.46 15.04 0.43
N ARG A 93 -7.82 16.18 0.18
CA ARG A 93 -6.38 16.25 -0.16
C ARG A 93 -5.44 16.29 1.06
N LYS A 94 -5.97 16.47 2.26
CA LYS A 94 -5.14 16.61 3.48
C LYS A 94 -4.56 15.29 4.00
N TRP A 95 -4.84 14.17 3.34
CA TRP A 95 -4.21 12.90 3.69
C TRP A 95 -2.67 12.99 3.66
N ALA A 96 -2.12 13.74 2.71
CA ALA A 96 -0.68 13.88 2.53
C ALA A 96 -0.03 14.62 3.72
N GLU A 97 -0.64 15.71 4.21
CA GLU A 97 -0.18 16.44 5.40
C GLU A 97 -0.09 15.54 6.63
N ALA A 98 -1.05 14.61 6.79
CA ALA A 98 -1.12 13.72 7.94
C ALA A 98 0.06 12.73 8.04
N ILE A 99 0.80 12.53 6.94
CA ILE A 99 1.89 11.54 6.82
C ILE A 99 3.17 12.13 6.20
N ASP A 100 3.41 13.43 6.40
CA ASP A 100 4.60 14.17 5.92
C ASP A 100 4.85 14.00 4.41
N ALA A 101 3.79 14.06 3.60
CA ALA A 101 3.86 13.78 2.16
C ALA A 101 3.32 14.93 1.28
N ASP A 102 3.33 16.17 1.76
CA ASP A 102 2.78 17.34 1.05
C ASP A 102 3.41 17.59 -0.32
N HIS A 103 4.63 17.11 -0.51
CA HIS A 103 5.41 17.24 -1.75
C HIS A 103 5.08 16.17 -2.80
N VAL A 104 4.26 15.18 -2.45
CA VAL A 104 4.01 13.98 -3.25
C VAL A 104 2.78 14.08 -4.17
N PRO A 105 1.65 14.72 -3.75
CA PRO A 105 0.45 14.79 -4.56
C PRO A 105 0.66 15.52 -5.91
N ASP A 106 0.04 14.99 -6.95
CA ASP A 106 -0.05 15.66 -8.24
C ASP A 106 -1.11 16.78 -8.19
N HIS A 107 -0.66 18.01 -7.92
CA HIS A 107 -1.52 19.18 -7.85
C HIS A 107 -2.17 19.55 -9.21
N GLY A 108 -1.71 18.99 -10.32
CA GLY A 108 -2.31 19.15 -11.64
C GLY A 108 -3.49 18.22 -11.88
N SER A 109 -3.65 17.18 -11.06
CA SER A 109 -4.74 16.22 -11.16
C SER A 109 -6.01 16.71 -10.46
N SER A 110 -7.17 16.38 -11.03
CA SER A 110 -8.47 16.52 -10.34
C SER A 110 -8.68 15.46 -9.27
N ASP A 111 -8.00 14.32 -9.39
CA ASP A 111 -8.07 13.23 -8.42
C ASP A 111 -7.26 13.59 -7.16
N PRO A 112 -7.89 13.63 -5.96
CA PRO A 112 -7.23 14.01 -4.72
C PRO A 112 -6.18 13.01 -4.23
N MET A 113 -6.23 11.77 -4.73
CA MET A 113 -5.28 10.70 -4.37
C MET A 113 -4.14 10.55 -5.36
N MET A 114 -4.16 11.26 -6.51
CA MET A 114 -3.11 11.13 -7.52
C MET A 114 -1.77 11.59 -6.96
N HIS A 115 -0.80 10.69 -6.95
CA HIS A 115 0.52 10.96 -6.39
C HIS A 115 1.62 10.06 -6.99
N LYS A 116 2.86 10.39 -6.67
CA LYS A 116 4.04 9.64 -7.10
C LYS A 116 5.09 9.62 -6.00
N THR A 117 5.67 8.43 -5.76
CA THR A 117 6.81 8.23 -4.85
C THR A 117 8.00 7.64 -5.58
N ASN A 118 9.21 7.82 -5.04
CA ASN A 118 10.40 7.16 -5.54
C ASN A 118 10.58 5.79 -4.85
N THR A 119 9.60 4.91 -5.09
CA THR A 119 9.55 3.57 -4.49
C THR A 119 9.22 2.50 -5.52
N VAL A 120 9.54 1.26 -5.16
CA VAL A 120 8.89 0.07 -5.71
C VAL A 120 8.00 -0.49 -4.62
N ASP A 121 6.70 -0.60 -4.90
CA ASP A 121 5.73 -1.05 -3.91
C ASP A 121 5.19 -2.42 -4.31
N TYR A 122 5.27 -3.38 -3.39
CA TYR A 122 4.65 -4.69 -3.52
C TYR A 122 3.33 -4.67 -2.76
N ILE A 123 2.23 -4.84 -3.47
CA ILE A 123 0.87 -4.66 -2.96
C ILE A 123 0.09 -5.95 -3.13
N ILE A 124 -0.64 -6.34 -2.08
CA ILE A 124 -1.57 -7.47 -2.08
C ILE A 124 -2.92 -6.97 -1.58
N VAL A 125 -3.99 -7.24 -2.32
CA VAL A 125 -5.35 -6.95 -1.84
C VAL A 125 -5.76 -8.03 -0.84
N LEU A 126 -5.97 -7.63 0.41
CA LEU A 126 -6.31 -8.53 1.52
C LEU A 126 -7.82 -8.69 1.69
N LYS A 127 -8.58 -7.62 1.40
CA LYS A 127 -10.05 -7.60 1.48
C LYS A 127 -10.63 -6.58 0.51
N GLY A 128 -11.79 -6.91 -0.05
CA GLY A 128 -12.54 -6.02 -0.93
C GLY A 128 -11.96 -5.91 -2.34
N GLU A 129 -12.24 -4.80 -2.99
CA GLU A 129 -11.76 -4.49 -4.33
C GLU A 129 -11.43 -3.00 -4.46
N ILE A 130 -10.45 -2.67 -5.31
CA ILE A 130 -9.96 -1.31 -5.51
C ILE A 130 -9.51 -1.11 -6.94
N TYR A 131 -9.78 0.04 -7.53
CA TYR A 131 -9.19 0.44 -8.79
C TYR A 131 -7.81 1.05 -8.55
N ALA A 132 -6.81 0.49 -9.24
CA ALA A 132 -5.51 1.12 -9.41
C ALA A 132 -5.55 1.98 -10.68
N ILE A 133 -5.30 3.27 -10.55
CA ILE A 133 -5.39 4.28 -11.62
C ILE A 133 -4.00 4.81 -11.90
N VAL A 134 -3.65 4.93 -13.18
CA VAL A 134 -2.41 5.56 -13.64
C VAL A 134 -2.74 6.55 -14.74
N ASP A 135 -1.79 7.39 -15.19
CA ASP A 135 -2.01 8.45 -16.19
C ASP A 135 -2.78 7.98 -17.45
N LYS A 136 -2.63 6.73 -17.85
CA LYS A 136 -3.21 6.21 -19.10
C LYS A 136 -3.99 4.91 -18.89
N GLY A 137 -4.81 4.86 -17.85
CA GLY A 137 -5.72 3.74 -17.63
C GLY A 137 -5.89 3.35 -16.19
N GLU A 138 -6.78 2.40 -15.99
CA GLU A 138 -7.10 1.86 -14.69
C GLU A 138 -7.33 0.35 -14.78
N THR A 139 -7.19 -0.32 -13.65
CA THR A 139 -7.50 -1.75 -13.53
C THR A 139 -8.13 -2.03 -12.18
N LEU A 140 -9.09 -2.94 -12.16
CA LEU A 140 -9.74 -3.41 -10.94
C LEU A 140 -8.92 -4.54 -10.34
N LEU A 141 -8.53 -4.38 -9.09
CA LEU A 141 -7.87 -5.38 -8.25
C LEU A 141 -8.87 -5.92 -7.22
N ARG A 142 -8.80 -7.21 -6.94
CA ARG A 142 -9.65 -7.93 -5.99
C ARG A 142 -8.82 -8.68 -4.98
N THR A 143 -9.44 -9.10 -3.89
CA THR A 143 -8.80 -9.92 -2.86
C THR A 143 -7.98 -11.07 -3.47
N GLY A 144 -6.70 -11.13 -3.10
CA GLY A 144 -5.71 -12.08 -3.61
C GLY A 144 -4.92 -11.58 -4.83
N ASP A 145 -5.32 -10.48 -5.48
CA ASP A 145 -4.54 -9.89 -6.57
C ASP A 145 -3.28 -9.22 -6.02
N VAL A 146 -2.22 -9.29 -6.83
CA VAL A 146 -0.92 -8.66 -6.55
C VAL A 146 -0.67 -7.57 -7.56
N PHE A 147 -0.20 -6.42 -7.07
CA PHE A 147 0.15 -5.27 -7.88
C PHE A 147 1.56 -4.78 -7.55
N VAL A 148 2.36 -4.47 -8.58
CA VAL A 148 3.70 -3.90 -8.41
C VAL A 148 3.70 -2.49 -8.95
N GLN A 149 3.77 -1.51 -8.05
CA GLN A 149 3.88 -0.09 -8.35
C GLN A 149 5.36 0.28 -8.48
N ARG A 150 5.73 0.96 -9.57
CA ARG A 150 7.14 1.24 -9.89
C ARG A 150 7.40 2.73 -10.09
N GLY A 151 7.21 3.54 -9.05
CA GLY A 151 7.44 4.99 -9.11
C GLY A 151 6.67 5.69 -10.22
N THR A 152 5.48 5.21 -10.56
CA THR A 152 4.57 5.83 -11.53
C THR A 152 3.57 6.74 -10.83
N ASN A 153 3.07 7.75 -11.51
CA ASN A 153 1.93 8.53 -11.03
C ASN A 153 0.73 7.60 -10.91
N HIS A 154 0.06 7.59 -9.75
CA HIS A 154 -1.02 6.65 -9.49
C HIS A 154 -2.02 7.18 -8.46
N SER A 155 -3.19 6.57 -8.47
CA SER A 155 -4.27 6.81 -7.54
C SER A 155 -5.04 5.53 -7.23
N TRP A 156 -5.85 5.59 -6.19
CA TRP A 156 -6.66 4.51 -5.69
C TRP A 156 -8.12 4.94 -5.57
N SER A 157 -9.05 4.06 -5.97
CA SER A 157 -10.50 4.37 -5.96
C SER A 157 -11.29 3.13 -5.55
N VAL A 158 -12.10 3.25 -4.51
CA VAL A 158 -13.04 2.23 -4.03
C VAL A 158 -14.44 2.65 -4.42
N ARG A 159 -14.92 2.15 -5.56
CA ARG A 159 -16.23 2.52 -6.15
C ARG A 159 -17.39 1.72 -5.59
N GLY A 160 -17.09 0.66 -4.84
CA GLY A 160 -18.09 -0.16 -4.15
C GLY A 160 -18.58 0.47 -2.85
N SER A 161 -19.40 -0.26 -2.10
CA SER A 161 -19.94 0.15 -0.80
C SER A 161 -19.09 -0.31 0.39
N GLU A 162 -18.16 -1.24 0.17
CA GLU A 162 -17.32 -1.83 1.22
C GLU A 162 -15.89 -1.31 1.13
N PRO A 163 -15.20 -1.11 2.28
CA PRO A 163 -13.79 -0.73 2.30
C PRO A 163 -12.89 -1.77 1.65
N CYS A 164 -11.81 -1.31 1.03
CA CYS A 164 -10.71 -2.16 0.57
C CYS A 164 -9.53 -2.08 1.52
N VAL A 165 -8.92 -3.23 1.81
CA VAL A 165 -7.70 -3.35 2.63
C VAL A 165 -6.58 -3.94 1.79
N ILE A 166 -5.45 -3.25 1.75
CA ILE A 166 -4.24 -3.73 1.09
C ILE A 166 -3.10 -3.89 2.08
N GLY A 167 -2.26 -4.91 1.85
CA GLY A 167 -0.93 -5.00 2.44
C GLY A 167 0.09 -4.46 1.45
N VAL A 168 1.00 -3.60 1.90
CA VAL A 168 2.00 -2.99 1.02
C VAL A 168 3.38 -2.93 1.66
N VAL A 169 4.41 -3.31 0.88
CA VAL A 169 5.81 -3.07 1.19
C VAL A 169 6.34 -2.02 0.21
N LEU A 170 6.72 -0.85 0.73
CA LEU A 170 7.39 0.20 -0.02
C LEU A 170 8.90 0.01 0.13
N VAL A 171 9.61 0.01 -0.99
CA VAL A 171 11.08 -0.11 -1.05
C VAL A 171 11.63 1.16 -1.66
N ASP A 172 12.56 1.83 -0.97
CA ASP A 172 13.25 3.00 -1.51
C ASP A 172 13.87 2.69 -2.88
N ALA A 173 13.64 3.54 -3.86
CA ALA A 173 14.10 3.33 -5.21
C ALA A 173 14.62 4.62 -5.85
N LYS A 174 15.48 4.45 -6.84
CA LYS A 174 15.95 5.58 -7.63
C LYS A 174 14.80 6.17 -8.46
N PRO A 175 14.70 7.49 -8.57
CA PRO A 175 13.70 8.12 -9.42
C PRO A 175 13.82 7.59 -10.85
N VAL A 176 12.68 7.45 -11.53
CA VAL A 176 12.64 7.07 -12.94
C VAL A 176 13.29 8.19 -13.74
N GLY A 177 14.44 7.90 -14.39
CA GLY A 177 15.05 8.81 -15.35
C GLY A 177 14.11 9.06 -16.55
N ARG A 178 14.39 10.05 -17.40
CA ARG A 178 13.60 10.28 -18.63
C ARG A 178 13.44 8.97 -19.39
N ALA A 179 12.20 8.49 -19.47
CA ALA A 179 11.86 7.17 -19.94
C ALA A 179 12.35 6.93 -21.39
N LYS A 180 13.20 5.92 -21.56
CA LYS A 180 13.29 5.24 -22.86
C LYS A 180 11.99 4.45 -22.99
N THR A 181 11.23 4.71 -24.04
CA THR A 181 9.88 4.19 -24.29
C THR A 181 9.84 2.66 -24.14
N VAL A 182 9.14 2.17 -23.11
CA VAL A 182 8.82 0.74 -23.00
C VAL A 182 7.50 0.51 -23.74
N THR A 183 7.55 -0.16 -24.87
CA THR A 183 6.33 -0.60 -25.57
C THR A 183 5.63 -1.66 -24.73
N ALA A 184 4.45 -1.33 -24.22
CA ALA A 184 3.63 -2.29 -23.48
C ALA A 184 3.26 -3.48 -24.38
N LYS A 185 3.61 -4.69 -23.97
CA LYS A 185 3.07 -5.90 -24.58
C LYS A 185 1.57 -5.97 -24.28
N LYS A 186 0.75 -6.17 -25.33
CA LYS A 186 -0.70 -6.39 -25.16
C LYS A 186 -0.94 -7.52 -24.17
N PRO A 187 -1.93 -7.36 -23.25
CA PRO A 187 -2.28 -8.41 -22.31
C PRO A 187 -2.65 -9.71 -23.07
N GLN A 188 -2.07 -10.81 -22.64
CA GLN A 188 -2.41 -12.13 -23.19
C GLN A 188 -3.87 -12.45 -22.83
N LYS A 189 -4.72 -12.67 -23.86
CA LYS A 189 -6.08 -13.16 -23.65
C LYS A 189 -6.01 -14.52 -22.95
N LYS A 190 -6.68 -14.65 -21.80
CA LYS A 190 -6.87 -15.97 -21.16
C LYS A 190 -7.50 -16.92 -22.18
N PRO A 191 -7.01 -18.17 -22.31
CA PRO A 191 -7.63 -19.14 -23.21
C PRO A 191 -9.08 -19.41 -22.79
N ALA A 192 -10.00 -19.31 -23.72
CA ALA A 192 -11.41 -19.61 -23.48
C ALA A 192 -11.55 -21.07 -23.00
N LYS A 193 -12.23 -21.28 -21.86
CA LYS A 193 -12.59 -22.62 -21.39
C LYS A 193 -13.44 -23.29 -22.46
N LYS A 194 -12.94 -24.38 -23.06
CA LYS A 194 -13.72 -25.21 -23.95
C LYS A 194 -14.90 -25.80 -23.18
N ALA A 195 -16.11 -25.47 -23.59
CA ALA A 195 -17.33 -26.11 -23.09
C ALA A 195 -17.26 -27.61 -23.34
N GLY A 196 -17.31 -28.41 -22.28
CA GLY A 196 -17.33 -29.85 -22.36
C GLY A 196 -18.61 -30.32 -23.08
N LYS A 197 -18.48 -31.00 -24.22
CA LYS A 197 -19.58 -31.73 -24.86
C LYS A 197 -20.05 -32.85 -23.92
N LYS A 198 -21.26 -32.73 -23.37
CA LYS A 198 -21.96 -33.87 -22.77
C LYS A 198 -22.20 -34.91 -23.88
N ARG A 199 -21.62 -36.10 -23.73
CA ARG A 199 -22.04 -37.29 -24.50
C ARG A 199 -23.29 -37.82 -23.81
N ARG A 200 -24.29 -38.12 -24.65
CA ARG A 200 -25.46 -38.91 -24.29
C ARG A 200 -25.07 -40.39 -24.14
#